data_9d34e27cf18c50d58eaf1d95be4c683f
#
_entry.id   9d34e27cf18c50d58eaf1d95be4c683f
#
_cell.length_a   1.000
_cell.length_b   1.000
_cell.length_c   1.000
_cell.angle_alpha   90.00
_cell.angle_beta   90.00
_cell.angle_gamma   90.00
#
_symmetry.space_group_name_H-M   'P 1'
#
loop_
_entity.id
_entity.type
_entity.pdbx_description
1 polymer ?
#
loop_
_entity_poly.entity_id
_entity_poly.type
_entity_poly.pdbx_seq_one_letter_code
_entity_poly.pdbx_strand_id
1 'polypeptide(L)'
;GIYADMRTWLFRTISTSFFTSGTNEKLKKIQDVQKLHADKDNYPLSAIIATDSSLSISDKEISEYMRIEKKASFPILNIIYSSTDVTCYLEPAKGYDVDHVHAAKNFSGSNDKRYDTIPNLQLLGYDENRSKNDMSLSAWWNGKSPTEKTKYLQPANFSTDIRDFDTFFKDREQMFSEILKKNLGV
;
A
#
# COMPACT_ATOMS: atom_id res chain seq x y z
N GLY A 1 -21.19 0.74 -1.67
CA GLY A 1 -22.02 -0.47 -1.40
C GLY A 1 -21.31 -1.43 -0.44
N ILE A 2 -22.02 -2.43 0.09
CA ILE A 2 -21.58 -3.32 1.18
C ILE A 2 -20.14 -3.83 0.99
N TYR A 3 -19.78 -4.35 -0.16
CA TYR A 3 -18.43 -4.88 -0.42
C TYR A 3 -17.34 -3.80 -0.38
N ALA A 4 -17.64 -2.57 -0.81
CA ALA A 4 -16.71 -1.47 -0.73
C ALA A 4 -16.45 -1.07 0.72
N ASP A 5 -17.51 -1.01 1.54
CA ASP A 5 -17.41 -0.66 2.95
C ASP A 5 -16.68 -1.76 3.76
N MET A 6 -16.98 -3.04 3.47
CA MET A 6 -16.25 -4.16 4.06
C MET A 6 -14.75 -4.15 3.70
N ARG A 7 -14.42 -3.82 2.43
CA ARG A 7 -13.03 -3.69 2.00
C ARG A 7 -12.34 -2.53 2.71
N THR A 8 -13.00 -1.38 2.82
CA THR A 8 -12.47 -0.23 3.56
C THR A 8 -12.23 -0.59 5.03
N TRP A 9 -13.16 -1.28 5.67
CA TRP A 9 -12.97 -1.80 7.03
C TRP A 9 -11.76 -2.72 7.13
N LEU A 10 -11.64 -3.71 6.23
CA LEU A 10 -10.51 -4.64 6.20
C LEU A 10 -9.18 -3.88 6.05
N PHE A 11 -9.11 -2.91 5.14
CA PHE A 11 -7.90 -2.13 4.93
C PHE A 11 -7.53 -1.28 6.15
N ARG A 12 -8.51 -0.70 6.86
CA ARG A 12 -8.26 -0.01 8.15
C ARG A 12 -7.71 -0.97 9.19
N THR A 13 -8.26 -2.17 9.33
CA THR A 13 -7.76 -3.15 10.30
C THR A 13 -6.34 -3.62 9.99
N ILE A 14 -5.99 -3.75 8.72
CA ILE A 14 -4.63 -4.11 8.29
C ILE A 14 -3.67 -2.96 8.55
N SER A 15 -3.99 -1.74 8.11
CA SER A 15 -3.08 -0.59 8.21
C SER A 15 -2.79 -0.18 9.65
N THR A 16 -3.75 -0.39 10.56
CA THR A 16 -3.60 -0.05 11.99
C THR A 16 -3.13 -1.23 12.84
N SER A 17 -2.90 -2.40 12.24
CA SER A 17 -2.59 -3.63 12.97
C SER A 17 -3.63 -3.94 14.07
N PHE A 18 -4.90 -3.65 13.78
CA PHE A 18 -6.00 -3.62 14.73
C PHE A 18 -6.12 -4.89 15.60
N PHE A 19 -5.93 -6.06 15.01
CA PHE A 19 -6.11 -7.34 15.69
C PHE A 19 -4.86 -7.92 16.37
N THR A 20 -3.80 -7.13 16.57
CA THR A 20 -2.57 -7.61 17.23
C THR A 20 -2.75 -7.83 18.74
N SER A 21 -3.75 -7.19 19.37
CA SER A 21 -4.07 -7.36 20.79
C SER A 21 -5.57 -7.18 21.05
N GLY A 22 -6.11 -7.81 22.09
CA GLY A 22 -7.51 -7.67 22.48
C GLY A 22 -8.52 -8.16 21.44
N THR A 23 -8.13 -9.12 20.61
CA THR A 23 -8.91 -9.56 19.43
C THR A 23 -10.33 -9.97 19.77
N ASN A 24 -10.55 -10.75 20.84
CA ASN A 24 -11.88 -11.23 21.22
C ASN A 24 -12.83 -10.08 21.63
N GLU A 25 -12.33 -9.09 22.38
CA GLU A 25 -13.12 -7.93 22.78
C GLU A 25 -13.48 -7.06 21.59
N LYS A 26 -12.51 -6.84 20.70
CA LYS A 26 -12.70 -6.06 19.46
C LYS A 26 -13.71 -6.74 18.54
N LEU A 27 -13.60 -8.04 18.32
CA LEU A 27 -14.57 -8.82 17.55
C LEU A 27 -15.97 -8.77 18.17
N LYS A 28 -16.08 -8.86 19.49
CA LYS A 28 -17.37 -8.75 20.17
C LYS A 28 -18.02 -7.40 19.93
N LYS A 29 -17.28 -6.29 20.08
CA LYS A 29 -17.78 -4.93 19.80
C LYS A 29 -18.29 -4.81 18.36
N ILE A 30 -17.54 -5.33 17.39
CA ILE A 30 -17.93 -5.33 15.97
C ILE A 30 -19.21 -6.15 15.76
N GLN A 31 -19.29 -7.34 16.32
CA GLN A 31 -20.47 -8.21 16.23
C GLN A 31 -21.71 -7.55 16.84
N ASP A 32 -21.58 -6.86 17.97
CA ASP A 32 -22.67 -6.16 18.61
C ASP A 32 -23.21 -5.02 17.74
N VAL A 33 -22.30 -4.25 17.09
CA VAL A 33 -22.69 -3.24 16.09
C VAL A 33 -23.39 -3.90 14.89
N GLN A 34 -22.86 -5.00 14.37
CA GLN A 34 -23.47 -5.69 13.23
C GLN A 34 -24.89 -6.20 13.56
N LYS A 35 -25.10 -6.74 14.76
CA LYS A 35 -26.45 -7.17 15.23
C LYS A 35 -27.43 -6.02 15.29
N LEU A 36 -27.01 -4.83 15.77
CA LEU A 36 -27.85 -3.63 15.84
C LEU A 36 -28.23 -3.07 14.45
N HIS A 37 -27.53 -3.50 13.40
CA HIS A 37 -27.73 -3.05 12.03
C HIS A 37 -28.14 -4.20 11.09
N ALA A 38 -28.56 -5.34 11.63
CA ALA A 38 -28.86 -6.54 10.85
C ALA A 38 -30.01 -6.34 9.84
N ASP A 39 -30.92 -5.43 10.13
CA ASP A 39 -32.10 -5.12 9.29
C ASP A 39 -31.81 -4.09 8.19
N LYS A 40 -30.56 -3.65 8.02
CA LYS A 40 -30.18 -2.61 7.07
C LYS A 40 -29.42 -3.22 5.89
N ASP A 41 -29.73 -2.75 4.69
CA ASP A 41 -29.09 -3.18 3.44
C ASP A 41 -27.67 -2.58 3.25
N ASN A 42 -27.02 -2.10 4.30
CA ASN A 42 -25.69 -1.52 4.23
C ASN A 42 -24.77 -2.09 5.34
N TYR A 43 -23.47 -2.11 5.07
CA TYR A 43 -22.47 -2.45 6.06
C TYR A 43 -22.27 -1.26 7.01
N PRO A 44 -22.35 -1.44 8.35
CA PRO A 44 -22.32 -0.33 9.30
C PRO A 44 -20.90 0.20 9.57
N LEU A 45 -20.17 0.60 8.51
CA LEU A 45 -18.75 0.97 8.57
C LEU A 45 -18.49 2.08 9.60
N SER A 46 -19.24 3.18 9.54
CA SER A 46 -19.04 4.31 10.45
C SER A 46 -19.28 3.94 11.91
N ALA A 47 -20.29 3.11 12.19
CA ALA A 47 -20.56 2.64 13.54
C ALA A 47 -19.46 1.68 14.04
N ILE A 48 -18.90 0.84 13.16
CA ILE A 48 -17.75 -0.02 13.51
C ILE A 48 -16.51 0.81 13.78
N ILE A 49 -16.19 1.81 12.94
CA ILE A 49 -15.05 2.71 13.15
C ILE A 49 -15.17 3.42 14.51
N ALA A 50 -16.38 3.82 14.89
CA ALA A 50 -16.64 4.49 16.17
C ALA A 50 -16.43 3.59 17.40
N THR A 51 -16.31 2.27 17.24
CA THR A 51 -16.05 1.36 18.38
C THR A 51 -14.64 1.45 18.95
N ASP A 52 -13.70 1.93 18.13
CA ASP A 52 -12.28 2.00 18.52
C ASP A 52 -11.58 3.12 17.75
N SER A 53 -11.00 4.07 18.47
CA SER A 53 -10.30 5.23 17.88
C SER A 53 -9.11 4.84 17.00
N SER A 54 -8.52 3.66 17.19
CA SER A 54 -7.43 3.17 16.33
C SER A 54 -7.86 2.91 14.89
N LEU A 55 -9.17 2.76 14.64
CA LEU A 55 -9.72 2.66 13.28
C LEU A 55 -9.96 4.02 12.61
N SER A 56 -9.82 5.12 13.37
CA SER A 56 -9.90 6.48 12.82
C SER A 56 -8.56 6.85 12.19
N ILE A 57 -8.57 7.06 10.86
CA ILE A 57 -7.36 7.40 10.10
C ILE A 57 -7.53 8.83 9.59
N SER A 58 -6.52 9.65 9.78
CA SER A 58 -6.42 11.04 9.34
C SER A 58 -5.29 11.23 8.33
N ASP A 59 -5.16 12.44 7.79
CA ASP A 59 -4.04 12.83 6.92
C ASP A 59 -2.67 12.64 7.59
N LYS A 60 -2.61 12.73 8.92
CA LYS A 60 -1.39 12.50 9.68
C LYS A 60 -0.94 11.04 9.57
N GLU A 61 -1.84 10.09 9.81
CA GLU A 61 -1.54 8.66 9.69
C GLU A 61 -1.16 8.31 8.24
N ILE A 62 -1.83 8.89 7.24
CA ILE A 62 -1.46 8.71 5.82
C ILE A 62 -0.01 9.16 5.58
N SER A 63 0.38 10.33 6.11
CA SER A 63 1.76 10.83 5.98
C SER A 63 2.77 9.94 6.72
N GLU A 64 2.39 9.37 7.85
CA GLU A 64 3.23 8.42 8.59
C GLU A 64 3.40 7.11 7.81
N TYR A 65 2.36 6.61 7.14
CA TYR A 65 2.46 5.43 6.29
C TYR A 65 3.48 5.61 5.16
N MET A 66 3.61 6.81 4.57
CA MET A 66 4.61 7.08 3.54
C MET A 66 6.06 6.93 4.04
N ARG A 67 6.30 7.01 5.34
CA ARG A 67 7.63 6.88 5.97
C ARG A 67 7.98 5.47 6.44
N ILE A 68 7.07 4.51 6.24
CA ILE A 68 7.31 3.12 6.63
C ILE A 68 8.43 2.54 5.77
N GLU A 69 9.45 1.98 6.45
CA GLU A 69 10.58 1.32 5.81
C GLU A 69 10.19 -0.05 5.21
N LYS A 70 10.97 -0.50 4.26
CA LYS A 70 10.77 -1.74 3.48
C LYS A 70 10.37 -2.94 4.34
N LYS A 71 11.04 -3.16 5.48
CA LYS A 71 10.78 -4.31 6.38
C LYS A 71 9.36 -4.40 6.92
N ALA A 72 8.63 -3.28 6.98
CA ALA A 72 7.25 -3.20 7.50
C ALA A 72 6.23 -2.72 6.44
N SER A 73 6.67 -2.50 5.19
CA SER A 73 5.88 -1.82 4.15
C SER A 73 4.84 -2.71 3.47
N PHE A 74 4.99 -4.03 3.52
CA PHE A 74 4.19 -4.98 2.75
C PHE A 74 2.66 -4.79 2.94
N PRO A 75 2.11 -4.63 4.17
CA PRO A 75 0.67 -4.42 4.36
C PRO A 75 0.16 -3.16 3.69
N ILE A 76 0.90 -2.05 3.78
CA ILE A 76 0.50 -0.77 3.17
C ILE A 76 0.62 -0.83 1.64
N LEU A 77 1.69 -1.42 1.12
CA LEU A 77 1.82 -1.63 -0.32
C LEU A 77 0.69 -2.50 -0.88
N ASN A 78 0.24 -3.55 -0.18
CA ASN A 78 -0.90 -4.34 -0.60
C ASN A 78 -2.19 -3.51 -0.71
N ILE A 79 -2.43 -2.58 0.20
CA ILE A 79 -3.59 -1.68 0.14
C ILE A 79 -3.46 -0.74 -1.08
N ILE A 80 -2.26 -0.19 -1.33
CA ILE A 80 -1.98 0.69 -2.46
C ILE A 80 -2.20 -0.05 -3.78
N TYR A 81 -1.65 -1.27 -3.91
CA TYR A 81 -1.72 -2.08 -5.12
C TYR A 81 -3.03 -2.86 -5.30
N SER A 82 -3.97 -2.77 -4.35
CA SER A 82 -5.23 -3.53 -4.37
C SER A 82 -6.15 -3.27 -5.56
N SER A 83 -5.94 -2.17 -6.28
CA SER A 83 -6.68 -1.79 -7.49
C SER A 83 -5.96 -2.16 -8.78
N THR A 84 -4.78 -2.76 -8.70
CA THR A 84 -4.01 -3.24 -9.85
C THR A 84 -4.19 -4.75 -10.00
N ASP A 85 -3.73 -5.30 -11.13
CA ASP A 85 -3.70 -6.77 -11.35
C ASP A 85 -2.65 -7.50 -10.47
N VAL A 86 -1.97 -6.77 -9.59
CA VAL A 86 -1.07 -7.33 -8.58
C VAL A 86 -1.94 -7.91 -7.46
N THR A 87 -2.53 -9.07 -7.70
CA THR A 87 -3.42 -9.76 -6.76
C THR A 87 -2.62 -10.66 -5.82
N CYS A 88 -1.82 -10.04 -4.94
CA CYS A 88 -1.02 -10.75 -3.93
C CYS A 88 -1.88 -11.65 -3.02
N TYR A 89 -3.19 -11.40 -2.95
CA TYR A 89 -4.10 -12.13 -2.07
C TYR A 89 -4.63 -13.44 -2.64
N LEU A 90 -4.69 -13.56 -3.97
CA LEU A 90 -5.41 -14.65 -4.62
C LEU A 90 -4.50 -15.79 -5.10
N GLU A 91 -3.20 -15.56 -5.20
CA GLU A 91 -2.25 -16.56 -5.66
C GLU A 91 -0.98 -16.60 -4.78
N PRO A 92 -1.07 -17.18 -3.56
CA PRO A 92 0.09 -17.28 -2.65
C PRO A 92 1.29 -18.01 -3.27
N ALA A 93 1.04 -18.90 -4.26
CA ALA A 93 2.07 -19.64 -4.98
C ALA A 93 2.92 -18.77 -5.92
N LYS A 94 2.41 -17.59 -6.32
CA LYS A 94 3.13 -16.63 -7.17
C LYS A 94 3.81 -15.52 -6.39
N GLY A 95 4.03 -15.65 -5.12
CA GLY A 95 4.66 -14.71 -4.19
C GLY A 95 5.17 -13.39 -4.75
N TYR A 96 5.12 -12.37 -3.93
CA TYR A 96 5.60 -11.03 -4.29
C TYR A 96 6.69 -10.58 -3.32
N ASP A 97 7.68 -9.90 -3.86
CA ASP A 97 8.71 -9.22 -3.10
C ASP A 97 8.44 -7.72 -3.02
N VAL A 98 8.83 -7.12 -1.91
CA VAL A 98 8.99 -5.67 -1.84
C VAL A 98 10.35 -5.31 -2.42
N ASP A 99 10.33 -4.53 -3.49
CA ASP A 99 11.52 -4.10 -4.22
C ASP A 99 11.65 -2.57 -4.22
N HIS A 100 12.88 -2.07 -4.37
CA HIS A 100 13.14 -0.64 -4.56
C HIS A 100 12.99 -0.26 -6.03
N VAL A 101 12.24 0.81 -6.32
CA VAL A 101 12.18 1.37 -7.69
C VAL A 101 13.57 1.86 -8.08
N HIS A 102 14.09 2.87 -7.39
CA HIS A 102 15.48 3.28 -7.48
C HIS A 102 16.31 2.48 -6.48
N ALA A 103 17.23 1.68 -6.98
CA ALA A 103 17.97 0.69 -6.19
C ALA A 103 18.75 1.32 -5.01
N ALA A 104 18.73 0.66 -3.86
CA ALA A 104 19.41 1.13 -2.64
C ALA A 104 20.90 1.42 -2.84
N LYS A 105 21.58 0.70 -3.74
CA LYS A 105 23.00 0.96 -4.09
C LYS A 105 23.26 2.37 -4.62
N ASN A 106 22.26 3.01 -5.22
CA ASN A 106 22.39 4.38 -5.74
C ASN A 106 22.50 5.43 -4.62
N PHE A 107 22.15 5.05 -3.39
CA PHE A 107 22.19 5.90 -2.19
C PHE A 107 23.36 5.55 -1.26
N SER A 108 24.29 4.72 -1.72
CA SER A 108 25.49 4.36 -0.96
C SER A 108 26.31 5.61 -0.66
N GLY A 109 26.59 5.84 0.62
CA GLY A 109 27.26 7.07 1.07
C GLY A 109 26.37 8.28 1.29
N SER A 110 25.08 8.19 1.00
CA SER A 110 24.07 9.21 1.31
C SER A 110 23.43 8.96 2.68
N ASN A 111 23.07 10.03 3.40
CA ASN A 111 22.24 9.96 4.60
C ASN A 111 20.73 9.99 4.28
N ASP A 112 20.34 10.01 3.00
CA ASP A 112 18.96 10.03 2.60
C ASP A 112 18.29 8.67 2.83
N LYS A 113 17.41 8.61 3.82
CA LYS A 113 16.65 7.39 4.18
C LYS A 113 15.37 7.19 3.37
N ARG A 114 14.97 8.17 2.54
CA ARG A 114 13.76 8.10 1.72
C ARG A 114 13.81 6.93 0.74
N TYR A 115 15.01 6.49 0.33
CA TYR A 115 15.14 5.36 -0.59
C TYR A 115 14.50 4.07 -0.06
N ASP A 116 14.45 3.89 1.26
CA ASP A 116 13.92 2.67 1.91
C ASP A 116 12.47 2.83 2.41
N THR A 117 11.74 3.83 1.94
CA THR A 117 10.37 4.11 2.37
C THR A 117 9.35 3.93 1.24
N ILE A 118 8.06 3.84 1.62
CA ILE A 118 6.92 3.50 0.74
C ILE A 118 7.00 4.14 -0.66
N PRO A 119 7.28 5.45 -0.83
CA PRO A 119 7.28 6.04 -2.17
C PRO A 119 8.34 5.47 -3.12
N ASN A 120 9.44 4.92 -2.62
CA ASN A 120 10.44 4.24 -3.44
C ASN A 120 10.28 2.72 -3.50
N LEU A 121 9.22 2.17 -2.90
CA LEU A 121 9.00 0.72 -2.87
C LEU A 121 7.89 0.31 -3.84
N GLN A 122 7.95 -0.93 -4.31
CA GLN A 122 6.97 -1.54 -5.19
C GLN A 122 6.81 -3.03 -4.89
N LEU A 123 5.69 -3.60 -5.32
CA LEU A 123 5.48 -5.05 -5.30
C LEU A 123 5.84 -5.63 -6.67
N LEU A 124 6.75 -6.59 -6.71
CA LEU A 124 7.11 -7.36 -7.90
C LEU A 124 6.91 -8.84 -7.64
N GLY A 125 6.46 -9.58 -8.66
CA GLY A 125 6.51 -11.04 -8.63
C GLY A 125 7.95 -11.54 -8.48
N TYR A 126 8.16 -12.69 -7.84
CA TYR A 126 9.52 -13.22 -7.57
C TYR A 126 10.40 -13.33 -8.81
N ASP A 127 9.87 -13.85 -9.91
CA ASP A 127 10.65 -14.01 -11.15
C ASP A 127 10.98 -12.66 -11.78
N GLU A 128 10.07 -11.70 -11.66
CA GLU A 128 10.26 -10.35 -12.16
C GLU A 128 11.29 -9.60 -11.33
N ASN A 129 11.25 -9.74 -10.00
CA ASN A 129 12.24 -9.15 -9.11
C ASN A 129 13.65 -9.69 -9.38
N ARG A 130 13.79 -11.02 -9.56
CA ARG A 130 15.05 -11.64 -9.94
C ARG A 130 15.58 -11.10 -11.27
N SER A 131 14.72 -11.00 -12.27
CA SER A 131 15.07 -10.45 -13.58
C SER A 131 15.51 -8.99 -13.50
N LYS A 132 14.86 -8.18 -12.67
CA LYS A 132 15.21 -6.77 -12.46
C LYS A 132 16.57 -6.59 -11.77
N ASN A 133 16.94 -7.48 -10.85
CA ASN A 133 18.13 -7.35 -10.00
C ASN A 133 19.43 -7.14 -10.81
N ASP A 134 19.52 -7.72 -11.99
CA ASP A 134 20.70 -7.66 -12.88
C ASP A 134 20.63 -6.50 -13.88
N MET A 135 19.52 -5.74 -13.90
CA MET A 135 19.29 -4.67 -14.88
C MET A 135 19.43 -3.29 -14.27
N SER A 136 19.79 -2.30 -15.09
CA SER A 136 19.54 -0.91 -14.73
C SER A 136 18.03 -0.63 -14.73
N LEU A 137 17.59 0.34 -13.90
CA LEU A 137 16.17 0.73 -13.87
C LEU A 137 15.68 1.15 -15.27
N SER A 138 16.51 1.86 -16.03
CA SER A 138 16.19 2.26 -17.41
C SER A 138 16.00 1.07 -18.34
N ALA A 139 16.91 0.09 -18.31
CA ALA A 139 16.80 -1.09 -19.15
C ALA A 139 15.55 -1.92 -18.81
N TRP A 140 15.30 -2.13 -17.51
CA TRP A 140 14.12 -2.85 -17.05
C TRP A 140 12.81 -2.14 -17.45
N TRP A 141 12.72 -0.83 -17.24
CA TRP A 141 11.53 -0.03 -17.55
C TRP A 141 11.25 0.05 -19.05
N ASN A 142 12.29 0.25 -19.86
CA ASN A 142 12.15 0.34 -21.31
C ASN A 142 11.78 -1.01 -21.95
N GLY A 143 12.11 -2.11 -21.31
CA GLY A 143 11.70 -3.46 -21.72
C GLY A 143 10.23 -3.78 -21.45
N LYS A 144 9.49 -2.94 -20.73
CA LYS A 144 8.08 -3.16 -20.40
C LYS A 144 7.15 -2.57 -21.45
N SER A 145 6.12 -3.32 -21.80
CA SER A 145 5.01 -2.84 -22.63
C SER A 145 4.19 -1.77 -21.90
N PRO A 146 3.42 -0.93 -22.61
CA PRO A 146 2.52 0.04 -21.97
C PRO A 146 1.54 -0.60 -20.96
N THR A 147 1.01 -1.76 -21.26
CA THR A 147 0.09 -2.50 -20.37
C THR A 147 0.79 -2.98 -19.10
N GLU A 148 2.03 -3.50 -19.21
CA GLU A 148 2.80 -3.89 -18.03
C GLU A 148 3.11 -2.70 -17.14
N LYS A 149 3.44 -1.55 -17.74
CA LYS A 149 3.77 -0.32 -17.00
C LYS A 149 2.66 0.16 -16.08
N THR A 150 1.40 -0.08 -16.42
CA THR A 150 0.26 0.31 -15.56
C THR A 150 0.24 -0.39 -14.20
N LYS A 151 0.87 -1.57 -14.11
CA LYS A 151 0.91 -2.36 -12.87
C LYS A 151 1.79 -1.76 -11.78
N TYR A 152 2.78 -0.95 -12.17
CA TYR A 152 3.83 -0.51 -11.23
C TYR A 152 3.50 0.80 -10.51
N LEU A 153 2.37 1.43 -10.83
CA LEU A 153 1.94 2.67 -10.20
C LEU A 153 3.06 3.72 -10.17
N GLN A 154 3.60 4.02 -11.36
CA GLN A 154 4.59 5.08 -11.51
C GLN A 154 3.89 6.41 -11.82
N PRO A 155 4.44 7.56 -11.37
CA PRO A 155 3.90 8.87 -11.72
C PRO A 155 3.97 9.12 -13.23
N ALA A 156 3.11 10.02 -13.74
CA ALA A 156 3.01 10.29 -15.17
C ALA A 156 4.36 10.71 -15.81
N ASN A 157 5.17 11.46 -15.06
CA ASN A 157 6.50 11.94 -15.49
C ASN A 157 7.63 11.07 -14.92
N PHE A 158 7.41 9.77 -14.81
CA PHE A 158 8.40 8.87 -14.22
C PHE A 158 9.73 8.92 -14.97
N SER A 159 10.79 9.29 -14.25
CA SER A 159 12.17 9.23 -14.71
C SER A 159 12.91 8.06 -14.08
N THR A 160 13.73 7.39 -14.88
CA THR A 160 14.64 6.33 -14.42
C THR A 160 16.00 6.88 -13.97
N ASP A 161 16.23 8.18 -14.14
CA ASP A 161 17.48 8.85 -13.73
C ASP A 161 17.44 9.12 -12.22
N ILE A 162 18.50 8.73 -11.52
CA ILE A 162 18.61 8.97 -10.07
C ILE A 162 18.68 10.48 -9.73
N ARG A 163 19.09 11.31 -10.66
CA ARG A 163 19.13 12.77 -10.46
C ARG A 163 17.75 13.38 -10.30
N ASP A 164 16.71 12.70 -10.79
CA ASP A 164 15.32 13.12 -10.70
C ASP A 164 14.60 12.49 -9.49
N PHE A 165 15.33 11.84 -8.57
CA PHE A 165 14.76 11.13 -7.44
C PHE A 165 13.85 11.98 -6.56
N ASP A 166 14.21 13.23 -6.31
CA ASP A 166 13.39 14.14 -5.49
C ASP A 166 12.00 14.37 -6.09
N THR A 167 11.93 14.63 -7.40
CA THR A 167 10.68 14.81 -8.14
C THR A 167 9.87 13.51 -8.16
N PHE A 168 10.51 12.40 -8.53
CA PHE A 168 9.90 11.06 -8.50
C PHE A 168 9.31 10.74 -7.14
N PHE A 169 10.09 10.94 -6.07
CA PHE A 169 9.66 10.60 -4.70
C PHE A 169 8.42 11.41 -4.30
N LYS A 170 8.45 12.73 -4.52
CA LYS A 170 7.34 13.63 -4.19
C LYS A 170 6.06 13.29 -4.96
N ASP A 171 6.18 13.07 -6.27
CA ASP A 171 5.02 12.76 -7.12
C ASP A 171 4.40 11.42 -6.72
N ARG A 172 5.23 10.43 -6.39
CA ARG A 172 4.76 9.12 -5.97
C ARG A 172 4.20 9.12 -4.55
N GLU A 173 4.77 9.89 -3.63
CA GLU A 173 4.22 10.12 -2.30
C GLU A 173 2.81 10.69 -2.36
N GLN A 174 2.59 11.70 -3.21
CA GLN A 174 1.28 12.29 -3.42
C GLN A 174 0.30 11.26 -4.00
N MET A 175 0.67 10.58 -5.07
CA MET A 175 -0.16 9.58 -5.74
C MET A 175 -0.54 8.44 -4.78
N PHE A 176 0.39 7.93 -3.99
CA PHE A 176 0.13 6.86 -3.03
C PHE A 176 -0.74 7.32 -1.86
N SER A 177 -0.56 8.56 -1.41
CA SER A 177 -1.42 9.17 -0.39
C SER A 177 -2.87 9.26 -0.86
N GLU A 178 -3.12 9.67 -2.10
CA GLU A 178 -4.45 9.74 -2.70
C GLU A 178 -5.09 8.36 -2.82
N ILE A 179 -4.33 7.35 -3.27
CA ILE A 179 -4.79 5.96 -3.35
C ILE A 179 -5.16 5.42 -1.95
N LEU A 180 -4.32 5.67 -0.95
CA LEU A 180 -4.60 5.23 0.42
C LEU A 180 -5.83 5.92 1.00
N LYS A 181 -5.97 7.23 0.86
CA LYS A 181 -7.17 7.97 1.28
C LYS A 181 -8.43 7.36 0.70
N LYS A 182 -8.44 7.15 -0.61
CA LYS A 182 -9.57 6.52 -1.31
C LYS A 182 -9.88 5.13 -0.77
N ASN A 183 -8.86 4.27 -0.59
CA ASN A 183 -9.04 2.89 -0.15
C ASN A 183 -9.43 2.79 1.33
N LEU A 184 -8.97 3.72 2.16
CA LEU A 184 -9.27 3.79 3.59
C LEU A 184 -10.52 4.61 3.89
N GLY A 185 -11.13 5.26 2.90
CA GLY A 185 -12.35 6.06 3.06
C GLY A 185 -12.12 7.31 3.93
N VAL A 186 -11.01 8.03 3.66
CA VAL A 186 -10.59 9.27 4.35
C VAL A 186 -10.81 10.45 3.44
#